data_457a20c313b2528bc661e17ed7c8e176
#
_entry.id   457a20c313b2528bc661e17ed7c8e176
#
_cell.length_a   1.000
_cell.length_b   1.000
_cell.length_c   1.000
_cell.angle_alpha   90.00
_cell.angle_beta   90.00
_cell.angle_gamma   90.00
#
_symmetry.space_group_name_H-M   'P 1'
#
loop_
_entity.id
_entity.type
_entity.pdbx_description
1 polymer ?
#
loop_
_entity_poly.entity_id
_entity_poly.type
_entity_poly.pdbx_seq_one_letter_code
_entity_poly.pdbx_strand_id
1 'polypeptide(L)'
;VVGDEQKRQQYDAMQENPFANFGNMGGMDGNFSDLFNQFFGNRGPFQQQQTRGNDVRVQVHISFNEAFYGVTKNFRIGSENITLHIKPGAKTGMKITIHGKGSPHPFNSQLPNGNVIVEISVELNAENVIDEQNNIWREYSLPWYDIMTGTKITINSLDGPLAVMIPKHSSPGKVLRLKNKGWPDYQSGVRGNLMLKLNAVYPDLNDEQIEYIKKVQKIQNGDI
;
A
#
# COMPACT_ATOMS: atom_id res chain seq x y z
N VAL A 1 13.54 -21.54 39.92
CA VAL A 1 14.39 -22.27 40.91
C VAL A 1 15.27 -21.26 41.59
N VAL A 2 14.76 -20.69 42.67
CA VAL A 2 15.42 -19.65 43.47
C VAL A 2 15.64 -20.26 44.84
N GLY A 3 16.83 -20.73 45.14
CA GLY A 3 17.06 -21.35 46.44
C GLY A 3 18.48 -21.74 46.80
N ASP A 4 19.49 -21.36 46.01
CA ASP A 4 20.86 -21.70 46.34
C ASP A 4 21.73 -20.44 46.34
N GLU A 5 22.10 -20.01 47.55
CA GLU A 5 22.86 -18.77 47.80
C GLU A 5 24.24 -18.80 47.16
N GLN A 6 24.84 -20.00 47.01
CA GLN A 6 26.11 -20.19 46.31
C GLN A 6 26.01 -19.99 44.82
N LYS A 7 24.89 -20.30 44.22
CA LYS A 7 24.65 -20.05 42.76
C LYS A 7 24.36 -18.57 42.48
N ARG A 8 23.76 -17.82 43.42
CA ARG A 8 23.59 -16.38 43.26
C ARG A 8 24.92 -15.64 43.32
N GLN A 9 25.78 -15.97 44.25
CA GLN A 9 27.11 -15.34 44.35
C GLN A 9 27.97 -15.63 43.08
N GLN A 10 27.80 -16.79 42.45
CA GLN A 10 28.49 -17.13 41.23
C GLN A 10 27.94 -16.38 40.00
N TYR A 11 26.64 -16.06 40.00
CA TYR A 11 26.00 -15.30 38.95
C TYR A 11 26.32 -13.81 39.02
N ASP A 12 26.34 -13.24 40.23
CA ASP A 12 26.65 -11.84 40.46
C ASP A 12 28.14 -11.54 40.22
N ALA A 13 29.05 -12.45 40.53
CA ALA A 13 30.47 -12.35 40.21
C ALA A 13 30.75 -12.44 38.66
N MET A 14 29.89 -13.07 37.90
CA MET A 14 29.99 -13.10 36.44
C MET A 14 29.48 -11.82 35.76
N GLN A 15 28.58 -11.06 36.41
CA GLN A 15 28.04 -9.81 35.86
C GLN A 15 28.95 -8.59 36.09
N GLU A 16 29.71 -8.57 37.20
CA GLU A 16 30.55 -7.39 37.54
C GLU A 16 31.91 -7.35 36.82
N ASN A 17 32.49 -8.48 36.45
CA ASN A 17 33.74 -8.49 35.68
C ASN A 17 33.94 -9.78 34.87
N PRO A 18 33.51 -9.83 33.59
CA PRO A 18 33.64 -11.03 32.79
C PRO A 18 35.08 -11.46 32.48
N PHE A 19 36.06 -10.59 32.70
CA PHE A 19 37.47 -10.83 32.34
C PHE A 19 38.47 -10.82 33.51
N ALA A 20 38.08 -10.43 34.73
CA ALA A 20 39.02 -10.26 35.81
C ALA A 20 39.50 -11.57 36.47
N ASN A 21 38.83 -12.71 36.22
CA ASN A 21 39.17 -13.98 36.86
C ASN A 21 39.95 -14.94 35.92
N PHE A 22 40.34 -14.48 34.75
CA PHE A 22 41.07 -15.30 33.77
C PHE A 22 42.58 -15.33 33.98
N GLY A 23 43.11 -14.52 34.88
CA GLY A 23 44.54 -14.34 35.07
C GLY A 23 45.19 -15.13 36.19
N ASN A 24 44.42 -15.78 37.09
CA ASN A 24 45.03 -16.35 38.31
C ASN A 24 44.67 -17.81 38.63
N MET A 25 44.35 -18.63 37.64
CA MET A 25 44.17 -20.08 37.81
C MET A 25 45.07 -20.86 36.89
N GLY A 26 46.35 -20.72 37.11
CA GLY A 26 47.35 -21.63 36.59
C GLY A 26 47.23 -22.98 37.30
N GLY A 27 46.78 -24.03 36.59
CA GLY A 27 46.92 -25.41 36.99
C GLY A 27 45.60 -26.11 37.34
N MET A 28 44.84 -26.46 36.31
CA MET A 28 44.04 -27.69 36.31
C MET A 28 43.66 -28.07 34.86
N ASP A 29 44.16 -29.25 34.55
CA ASP A 29 44.16 -29.95 33.29
C ASP A 29 42.85 -29.96 32.49
N GLY A 30 42.98 -29.79 31.14
CA GLY A 30 42.28 -30.52 30.09
C GLY A 30 40.78 -30.35 29.88
N ASN A 31 39.99 -30.15 30.92
CA ASN A 31 38.52 -30.28 30.82
C ASN A 31 37.75 -28.95 30.65
N PHE A 32 38.40 -27.80 30.94
CA PHE A 32 37.74 -26.51 30.82
C PHE A 32 37.76 -25.97 29.40
N SER A 33 38.78 -26.32 28.64
CA SER A 33 38.89 -26.01 27.23
C SER A 33 37.82 -26.76 26.41
N ASP A 34 37.53 -28.00 26.78
CA ASP A 34 36.48 -28.80 26.15
C ASP A 34 35.09 -28.38 26.56
N LEU A 35 34.90 -27.97 27.81
CA LEU A 35 33.63 -27.42 28.29
C LEU A 35 33.36 -26.04 27.69
N PHE A 36 34.41 -25.21 27.55
CA PHE A 36 34.32 -23.93 26.86
C PHE A 36 34.04 -24.10 25.36
N ASN A 37 34.71 -25.05 24.71
CA ASN A 37 34.42 -25.39 23.32
C ASN A 37 33.04 -26.05 23.15
N GLN A 38 32.57 -26.82 24.13
CA GLN A 38 31.23 -27.42 24.08
C GLN A 38 30.12 -26.39 24.33
N PHE A 39 30.37 -25.36 25.19
CA PHE A 39 29.36 -24.33 25.52
C PHE A 39 29.43 -23.10 24.62
N PHE A 40 30.64 -22.71 24.18
CA PHE A 40 30.88 -21.53 23.36
C PHE A 40 31.39 -21.86 21.95
N GLY A 41 32.04 -23.00 21.75
CA GLY A 41 32.60 -23.40 20.45
C GLY A 41 31.56 -23.90 19.44
N ASN A 42 30.38 -24.34 19.94
CA ASN A 42 29.28 -24.80 19.04
C ASN A 42 28.07 -23.82 19.02
N ARG A 43 28.21 -22.69 19.74
CA ARG A 43 27.28 -21.55 19.68
C ARG A 43 28.08 -20.23 19.72
N GLY A 44 28.96 -20.09 18.75
CA GLY A 44 29.41 -18.77 18.34
C GLY A 44 28.16 -17.90 18.05
N PRO A 45 28.22 -16.57 18.27
CA PRO A 45 27.11 -15.70 17.88
C PRO A 45 26.72 -16.14 16.46
N PHE A 46 25.47 -16.54 16.27
CA PHE A 46 24.93 -16.95 14.97
C PHE A 46 25.35 -15.89 13.95
N GLN A 47 26.50 -16.04 13.39
CA GLN A 47 26.81 -15.50 12.09
C GLN A 47 25.88 -16.27 11.20
N GLN A 48 24.70 -15.73 11.01
CA GLN A 48 23.78 -16.17 9.97
C GLN A 48 24.63 -16.18 8.70
N GLN A 49 25.11 -17.35 8.34
CA GLN A 49 25.98 -17.52 7.18
C GLN A 49 25.12 -17.04 6.02
N GLN A 50 25.40 -15.82 5.59
CA GLN A 50 24.65 -15.16 4.54
C GLN A 50 24.76 -16.03 3.31
N THR A 51 23.69 -16.76 2.97
CA THR A 51 23.68 -17.73 1.88
C THR A 51 23.52 -17.08 0.51
N ARG A 52 23.33 -15.74 0.48
CA ARG A 52 23.15 -14.93 -0.73
C ARG A 52 23.59 -13.49 -0.50
N GLY A 53 23.68 -12.72 -1.58
CA GLY A 53 23.93 -11.28 -1.54
C GLY A 53 22.81 -10.48 -0.85
N ASN A 54 23.04 -9.18 -0.66
CA ASN A 54 22.10 -8.28 -0.01
C ASN A 54 20.93 -7.90 -0.94
N ASP A 55 19.74 -7.77 -0.35
CA ASP A 55 18.58 -7.28 -1.08
C ASP A 55 18.70 -5.75 -1.31
N VAL A 56 18.31 -5.31 -2.49
CA VAL A 56 18.24 -3.89 -2.88
C VAL A 56 16.78 -3.44 -2.87
N ARG A 57 16.48 -2.31 -2.23
CA ARG A 57 15.15 -1.72 -2.22
C ARG A 57 15.12 -0.53 -3.17
N VAL A 58 14.08 -0.50 -4.02
CA VAL A 58 13.87 0.56 -5.01
C VAL A 58 12.42 1.01 -4.93
N GLN A 59 12.17 2.31 -4.93
CA GLN A 59 10.83 2.85 -5.07
C GLN A 59 10.57 3.21 -6.54
N VAL A 60 9.43 2.78 -7.06
CA VAL A 60 9.00 3.10 -8.43
C VAL A 60 7.71 3.88 -8.38
N HIS A 61 7.74 5.10 -8.93
CA HIS A 61 6.58 5.97 -9.04
C HIS A 61 5.85 5.69 -10.34
N ILE A 62 4.54 5.52 -10.26
CA ILE A 62 3.65 5.34 -11.41
C ILE A 62 2.45 6.28 -11.28
N SER A 63 1.94 6.73 -12.40
CA SER A 63 0.73 7.55 -12.44
C SER A 63 -0.51 6.72 -12.08
N PHE A 64 -1.60 7.39 -11.73
CA PHE A 64 -2.89 6.74 -11.47
C PHE A 64 -3.37 5.90 -12.66
N ASN A 65 -3.21 6.41 -13.87
CA ASN A 65 -3.58 5.69 -15.09
C ASN A 65 -2.70 4.46 -15.33
N GLU A 66 -1.38 4.58 -15.13
CA GLU A 66 -0.46 3.44 -15.24
C GLU A 66 -0.80 2.34 -14.22
N ALA A 67 -1.19 2.71 -13.01
CA ALA A 67 -1.61 1.77 -12.00
C ALA A 67 -2.94 1.08 -12.35
N PHE A 68 -3.85 1.81 -13.04
CA PHE A 68 -5.14 1.28 -13.48
C PHE A 68 -5.02 0.31 -14.65
N TYR A 69 -4.25 0.67 -15.70
CA TYR A 69 -4.13 -0.14 -16.91
C TYR A 69 -3.00 -1.15 -16.87
N GLY A 70 -2.09 -1.01 -15.90
CA GLY A 70 -0.81 -1.70 -15.88
C GLY A 70 0.24 -0.98 -16.73
N VAL A 71 1.50 -1.21 -16.41
CA VAL A 71 2.62 -0.57 -17.10
C VAL A 71 3.87 -1.44 -17.05
N THR A 72 4.73 -1.29 -18.03
CA THR A 72 6.08 -1.85 -18.03
C THR A 72 7.08 -0.72 -17.78
N LYS A 73 7.86 -0.83 -16.70
CA LYS A 73 8.93 0.11 -16.36
C LYS A 73 10.29 -0.53 -16.57
N ASN A 74 11.20 0.22 -17.17
CA ASN A 74 12.60 -0.17 -17.32
C ASN A 74 13.44 0.75 -16.44
N PHE A 75 14.29 0.15 -15.63
CA PHE A 75 15.24 0.88 -14.79
C PHE A 75 16.54 0.11 -14.63
N ARG A 76 17.60 0.78 -14.18
CA ARG A 76 18.91 0.19 -14.06
C ARG A 76 19.33 0.07 -12.61
N ILE A 77 19.84 -1.11 -12.23
CA ILE A 77 20.45 -1.33 -10.93
C ILE A 77 21.89 -1.79 -11.16
N GLY A 78 22.85 -0.97 -10.72
CA GLY A 78 24.27 -1.21 -11.04
C GLY A 78 24.51 -1.24 -12.56
N SER A 79 24.98 -2.38 -13.06
CA SER A 79 25.21 -2.62 -14.50
C SER A 79 24.03 -3.29 -15.21
N GLU A 80 23.00 -3.77 -14.48
CA GLU A 80 21.89 -4.52 -15.06
C GLU A 80 20.68 -3.64 -15.40
N ASN A 81 20.09 -3.89 -16.57
CA ASN A 81 18.80 -3.34 -16.95
C ASN A 81 17.69 -4.28 -16.47
N ILE A 82 16.71 -3.75 -15.77
CA ILE A 82 15.59 -4.49 -15.20
C ILE A 82 14.31 -4.01 -15.86
N THR A 83 13.54 -4.96 -16.38
CA THR A 83 12.19 -4.72 -16.90
C THR A 83 11.18 -5.23 -15.87
N LEU A 84 10.35 -4.33 -15.37
CA LEU A 84 9.30 -4.62 -14.39
C LEU A 84 7.93 -4.48 -15.04
N HIS A 85 7.18 -5.56 -15.06
CA HIS A 85 5.78 -5.57 -15.50
C HIS A 85 4.86 -5.41 -14.30
N ILE A 86 4.19 -4.28 -14.22
CA ILE A 86 3.19 -3.97 -13.19
C ILE A 86 1.81 -4.23 -13.78
N LYS A 87 1.08 -5.17 -13.20
CA LYS A 87 -0.28 -5.51 -13.65
C LYS A 87 -1.27 -4.40 -13.30
N PRO A 88 -2.45 -4.35 -13.97
CA PRO A 88 -3.56 -3.49 -13.57
C PRO A 88 -3.95 -3.69 -12.11
N GLY A 89 -4.29 -2.61 -11.44
CA GLY A 89 -4.76 -2.65 -10.05
C GLY A 89 -3.68 -2.46 -8.99
N ALA A 90 -2.48 -2.01 -9.37
CA ALA A 90 -1.42 -1.70 -8.42
C ALA A 90 -1.85 -0.60 -7.45
N LYS A 91 -1.44 -0.72 -6.18
CA LYS A 91 -1.70 0.26 -5.11
C LYS A 91 -0.38 0.69 -4.47
N THR A 92 -0.36 1.89 -3.91
CA THR A 92 0.79 2.39 -3.14
C THR A 92 1.14 1.44 -2.00
N GLY A 93 2.43 1.21 -1.79
CA GLY A 93 2.96 0.30 -0.76
C GLY A 93 3.04 -1.17 -1.19
N MET A 94 2.56 -1.52 -2.39
CA MET A 94 2.74 -2.88 -2.92
C MET A 94 4.22 -3.16 -3.18
N LYS A 95 4.65 -4.38 -2.84
CA LYS A 95 6.03 -4.82 -3.00
C LYS A 95 6.11 -5.95 -4.03
N ILE A 96 6.99 -5.77 -5.00
CA ILE A 96 7.29 -6.76 -6.03
C ILE A 96 8.74 -7.19 -5.85
N THR A 97 8.97 -8.50 -5.70
CA THR A 97 10.32 -9.06 -5.55
C THR A 97 10.82 -9.59 -6.88
N ILE A 98 12.00 -9.13 -7.30
CA ILE A 98 12.72 -9.63 -8.47
C ILE A 98 13.91 -10.43 -7.95
N HIS A 99 13.82 -11.75 -8.12
CA HIS A 99 14.82 -12.67 -7.57
C HIS A 99 16.16 -12.57 -8.27
N GLY A 100 17.25 -12.66 -7.49
CA GLY A 100 18.62 -12.74 -7.98
C GLY A 100 19.16 -11.48 -8.68
N LYS A 101 18.46 -10.34 -8.57
CA LYS A 101 18.84 -9.06 -9.19
C LYS A 101 19.32 -8.02 -8.18
N GLY A 102 19.48 -8.40 -6.91
CA GLY A 102 20.05 -7.57 -5.86
C GLY A 102 21.58 -7.53 -5.91
N SER A 103 22.19 -7.07 -4.81
CA SER A 103 23.65 -6.99 -4.72
C SER A 103 24.31 -8.37 -4.69
N PRO A 104 25.53 -8.52 -5.23
CA PRO A 104 26.30 -9.74 -5.09
C PRO A 104 26.69 -9.99 -3.63
N HIS A 105 26.99 -11.24 -3.30
CA HIS A 105 27.50 -11.58 -1.98
C HIS A 105 28.88 -10.94 -1.73
N PRO A 106 29.09 -10.22 -0.60
CA PRO A 106 30.29 -9.40 -0.41
C PRO A 106 31.61 -10.17 -0.37
N PHE A 107 31.57 -11.45 0.03
CA PHE A 107 32.79 -12.27 0.20
C PHE A 107 32.86 -13.51 -0.72
N ASN A 108 31.79 -13.83 -1.43
CA ASN A 108 31.78 -15.03 -2.28
C ASN A 108 30.88 -14.79 -3.52
N SER A 109 31.53 -14.54 -4.65
CA SER A 109 30.86 -14.30 -5.94
C SER A 109 30.18 -15.54 -6.55
N GLN A 110 30.41 -16.74 -5.98
CA GLN A 110 29.74 -17.97 -6.42
C GLN A 110 28.36 -18.13 -5.76
N LEU A 111 28.09 -17.39 -4.69
CA LEU A 111 26.76 -17.39 -4.06
C LEU A 111 25.77 -16.52 -4.86
N PRO A 112 24.47 -16.87 -4.82
CA PRO A 112 23.45 -16.09 -5.51
C PRO A 112 23.41 -14.64 -5.06
N ASN A 113 23.09 -13.74 -5.98
CA ASN A 113 22.80 -12.35 -5.63
C ASN A 113 21.57 -12.28 -4.71
N GLY A 114 21.43 -11.17 -3.99
CA GLY A 114 20.20 -10.82 -3.29
C GLY A 114 19.04 -10.58 -4.25
N ASN A 115 17.93 -10.11 -3.74
CA ASN A 115 16.75 -9.74 -4.54
C ASN A 115 16.65 -8.22 -4.69
N VAL A 116 15.91 -7.77 -5.70
CA VAL A 116 15.41 -6.41 -5.76
C VAL A 116 13.97 -6.40 -5.23
N ILE A 117 13.73 -5.58 -4.23
CA ILE A 117 12.40 -5.34 -3.67
C ILE A 117 11.93 -3.98 -4.18
N VAL A 118 11.00 -4.01 -5.13
CA VAL A 118 10.41 -2.79 -5.69
C VAL A 118 9.17 -2.44 -4.89
N GLU A 119 9.14 -1.24 -4.33
CA GLU A 119 7.97 -0.68 -3.66
C GLU A 119 7.26 0.30 -4.62
N ILE A 120 5.99 0.05 -4.88
CA ILE A 120 5.18 0.87 -5.78
C ILE A 120 4.65 2.09 -5.03
N SER A 121 4.79 3.26 -5.65
CA SER A 121 4.17 4.52 -5.23
C SER A 121 3.27 5.01 -6.36
N VAL A 122 1.97 5.03 -6.13
CA VAL A 122 0.98 5.52 -7.11
C VAL A 122 0.69 7.00 -6.82
N GLU A 123 0.73 7.84 -7.85
CA GLU A 123 0.35 9.24 -7.73
C GLU A 123 -1.12 9.37 -7.31
N LEU A 124 -1.37 10.29 -6.38
CA LEU A 124 -2.72 10.58 -5.91
C LEU A 124 -3.54 11.24 -7.04
N ASN A 125 -4.78 10.82 -7.15
CA ASN A 125 -5.75 11.46 -8.02
C ASN A 125 -6.85 12.10 -7.16
N ALA A 126 -6.94 13.43 -7.19
CA ALA A 126 -7.88 14.18 -6.35
C ALA A 126 -9.36 13.88 -6.67
N GLU A 127 -9.66 13.47 -7.91
CA GLU A 127 -11.03 13.20 -8.35
C GLU A 127 -11.48 11.76 -8.03
N ASN A 128 -10.53 10.85 -7.82
CA ASN A 128 -10.82 9.43 -7.69
C ASN A 128 -10.21 8.87 -6.40
N VAL A 129 -11.07 8.50 -5.48
CA VAL A 129 -10.67 7.82 -4.23
C VAL A 129 -11.01 6.34 -4.35
N ILE A 130 -10.03 5.48 -4.07
CA ILE A 130 -10.21 4.02 -4.14
C ILE A 130 -10.46 3.51 -2.73
N ASP A 131 -11.55 2.74 -2.54
CA ASP A 131 -11.84 2.07 -1.27
C ASP A 131 -11.22 0.66 -1.20
N GLU A 132 -11.41 -0.01 -0.05
CA GLU A 132 -10.91 -1.37 0.19
C GLU A 132 -11.54 -2.42 -0.72
N GLN A 133 -12.77 -2.18 -1.19
CA GLN A 133 -13.51 -3.06 -2.11
C GLN A 133 -13.22 -2.78 -3.58
N ASN A 134 -12.18 -2.00 -3.87
CA ASN A 134 -11.80 -1.58 -5.22
C ASN A 134 -12.87 -0.73 -5.93
N ASN A 135 -13.79 -0.10 -5.20
CA ASN A 135 -14.64 0.90 -5.80
C ASN A 135 -13.87 2.22 -5.95
N ILE A 136 -14.16 2.94 -7.03
CA ILE A 136 -13.69 4.31 -7.26
C ILE A 136 -14.81 5.25 -6.84
N TRP A 137 -14.54 6.12 -5.89
CA TRP A 137 -15.44 7.17 -5.47
C TRP A 137 -15.11 8.46 -6.20
N ARG A 138 -16.13 9.07 -6.80
CA ARG A 138 -16.04 10.36 -7.48
C ARG A 138 -17.24 11.21 -7.13
N GLU A 139 -17.01 12.50 -6.87
CA GLU A 139 -18.06 13.49 -6.74
C GLU A 139 -18.37 14.09 -8.10
N TYR A 140 -19.64 14.33 -8.37
CA TYR A 140 -20.11 14.96 -9.58
C TYR A 140 -21.10 16.08 -9.23
N SER A 141 -20.73 17.29 -9.57
CA SER A 141 -21.52 18.48 -9.29
C SER A 141 -22.38 18.86 -10.48
N LEU A 142 -23.67 19.08 -10.23
CA LEU A 142 -24.61 19.53 -11.25
C LEU A 142 -25.70 20.41 -10.59
N PRO A 143 -26.44 21.22 -11.38
CA PRO A 143 -27.51 22.03 -10.87
C PRO A 143 -28.55 21.21 -10.09
N TRP A 144 -29.03 21.72 -8.97
CA TRP A 144 -29.98 21.02 -8.10
C TRP A 144 -31.25 20.58 -8.85
N TYR A 145 -31.73 21.41 -9.80
CA TYR A 145 -32.91 21.09 -10.60
C TYR A 145 -32.68 19.89 -11.54
N ASP A 146 -31.47 19.69 -12.08
CA ASP A 146 -31.14 18.52 -12.88
C ASP A 146 -31.14 17.24 -12.06
N ILE A 147 -30.73 17.32 -10.77
CA ILE A 147 -30.82 16.19 -9.85
C ILE A 147 -32.27 15.80 -9.61
N MET A 148 -33.16 16.79 -9.39
CA MET A 148 -34.54 16.53 -9.08
C MET A 148 -35.37 16.10 -10.28
N THR A 149 -35.19 16.74 -11.44
CA THR A 149 -35.95 16.43 -12.66
C THR A 149 -35.45 15.19 -13.36
N GLY A 150 -34.19 14.76 -13.06
CA GLY A 150 -33.51 13.70 -13.74
C GLY A 150 -32.93 14.15 -15.09
N THR A 151 -31.75 13.73 -15.39
CA THR A 151 -31.05 14.11 -16.63
C THR A 151 -30.08 13.05 -17.06
N LYS A 152 -29.68 13.08 -18.33
CA LYS A 152 -28.60 12.25 -18.85
C LYS A 152 -27.31 13.05 -18.89
N ILE A 153 -26.31 12.57 -18.18
CA ILE A 153 -24.97 13.18 -18.15
C ILE A 153 -23.97 12.29 -18.86
N THR A 154 -22.86 12.87 -19.31
CA THR A 154 -21.69 12.12 -19.77
C THR A 154 -20.53 12.43 -18.88
N ILE A 155 -19.95 11.41 -18.26
CA ILE A 155 -18.76 11.52 -17.42
C ILE A 155 -17.55 10.94 -18.12
N ASN A 156 -16.38 11.49 -17.89
CA ASN A 156 -15.11 10.90 -18.35
C ASN A 156 -14.68 9.83 -17.33
N SER A 157 -14.99 8.57 -17.62
CA SER A 157 -14.48 7.45 -16.83
C SER A 157 -13.08 7.05 -17.27
N LEU A 158 -12.40 6.20 -16.49
CA LEU A 158 -11.12 5.63 -16.90
C LEU A 158 -11.22 4.80 -18.19
N ASP A 159 -12.39 4.25 -18.53
CA ASP A 159 -12.62 3.53 -19.78
C ASP A 159 -13.07 4.45 -20.94
N GLY A 160 -13.03 5.77 -20.74
CA GLY A 160 -13.54 6.74 -21.69
C GLY A 160 -14.91 7.32 -21.30
N PRO A 161 -15.54 8.04 -22.22
CA PRO A 161 -16.83 8.68 -21.97
C PRO A 161 -17.93 7.67 -21.62
N LEU A 162 -18.66 7.92 -20.54
CA LEU A 162 -19.73 7.05 -20.04
C LEU A 162 -21.00 7.86 -19.84
N ALA A 163 -22.07 7.47 -20.54
CA ALA A 163 -23.39 8.07 -20.34
C ALA A 163 -24.06 7.49 -19.09
N VAL A 164 -24.51 8.36 -18.21
CA VAL A 164 -25.16 8.00 -16.95
C VAL A 164 -26.52 8.71 -16.88
N MET A 165 -27.57 7.95 -16.58
CA MET A 165 -28.89 8.49 -16.34
C MET A 165 -29.08 8.79 -14.86
N ILE A 166 -29.37 10.03 -14.52
CA ILE A 166 -29.79 10.44 -13.20
C ILE A 166 -31.30 10.28 -13.11
N PRO A 167 -31.82 9.41 -12.22
CA PRO A 167 -33.26 9.22 -12.09
C PRO A 167 -33.95 10.47 -11.57
N LYS A 168 -35.18 10.70 -11.98
CA LYS A 168 -36.06 11.72 -11.41
C LYS A 168 -36.18 11.51 -9.90
N HIS A 169 -36.45 12.60 -9.17
CA HIS A 169 -36.56 12.60 -7.73
C HIS A 169 -35.30 12.11 -6.99
N SER A 170 -34.14 12.30 -7.61
CA SER A 170 -32.87 12.09 -6.92
C SER A 170 -32.62 13.24 -5.95
N SER A 171 -31.90 12.95 -4.88
CA SER A 171 -31.52 13.95 -3.86
C SER A 171 -30.03 14.27 -3.95
N PRO A 172 -29.60 15.46 -3.56
CA PRO A 172 -28.18 15.73 -3.31
C PRO A 172 -27.59 14.70 -2.35
N GLY A 173 -26.35 14.28 -2.61
CA GLY A 173 -25.68 13.22 -1.86
C GLY A 173 -26.03 11.80 -2.29
N LYS A 174 -27.01 11.59 -3.19
CA LYS A 174 -27.30 10.27 -3.75
C LYS A 174 -26.08 9.70 -4.46
N VAL A 175 -25.81 8.42 -4.22
CA VAL A 175 -24.73 7.70 -4.87
C VAL A 175 -25.27 6.79 -5.97
N LEU A 176 -24.78 6.97 -7.18
CA LEU A 176 -25.08 6.10 -8.31
C LEU A 176 -23.96 5.07 -8.46
N ARG A 177 -24.30 3.78 -8.42
CA ARG A 177 -23.36 2.69 -8.56
C ARG A 177 -23.29 2.22 -10.02
N LEU A 178 -22.14 2.41 -10.66
CA LEU A 178 -21.85 1.97 -12.01
C LEU A 178 -21.00 0.70 -11.95
N LYS A 179 -21.64 -0.44 -12.22
CA LYS A 179 -21.04 -1.77 -12.03
C LYS A 179 -19.81 -1.97 -12.93
N ASN A 180 -18.78 -2.62 -12.39
CA ASN A 180 -17.55 -3.00 -13.10
C ASN A 180 -16.78 -1.80 -13.72
N LYS A 181 -16.97 -0.58 -13.18
CA LYS A 181 -16.28 0.65 -13.60
C LYS A 181 -15.30 1.16 -12.55
N GLY A 182 -15.05 0.38 -11.49
CA GLY A 182 -14.09 0.66 -10.44
C GLY A 182 -12.67 0.20 -10.74
N TRP A 183 -11.85 0.13 -9.68
CA TRP A 183 -10.46 -0.28 -9.73
C TRP A 183 -10.34 -1.78 -9.97
N PRO A 184 -9.40 -2.25 -10.79
CA PRO A 184 -9.16 -3.68 -10.95
C PRO A 184 -8.46 -4.25 -9.70
N ASP A 185 -8.83 -5.45 -9.31
CA ASP A 185 -8.09 -6.21 -8.31
C ASP A 185 -6.79 -6.75 -8.91
N TYR A 186 -5.68 -6.53 -8.23
CA TYR A 186 -4.35 -6.86 -8.75
C TYR A 186 -4.13 -8.37 -9.01
N GLN A 187 -4.82 -9.23 -8.26
CA GLN A 187 -4.66 -10.68 -8.36
C GLN A 187 -5.64 -11.29 -9.36
N SER A 188 -6.92 -10.98 -9.20
CA SER A 188 -8.01 -11.58 -9.99
C SER A 188 -8.35 -10.80 -11.26
N GLY A 189 -8.00 -9.52 -11.34
CA GLY A 189 -8.42 -8.61 -12.42
C GLY A 189 -9.89 -8.19 -12.34
N VAL A 190 -10.64 -8.70 -11.37
CA VAL A 190 -12.05 -8.33 -11.18
C VAL A 190 -12.16 -6.86 -10.78
N ARG A 191 -13.05 -6.13 -11.43
CA ARG A 191 -13.21 -4.71 -11.18
C ARG A 191 -14.28 -4.43 -10.13
N GLY A 192 -14.01 -3.48 -9.24
CA GLY A 192 -15.01 -2.86 -8.38
C GLY A 192 -16.01 -2.00 -9.16
N ASN A 193 -16.69 -1.10 -8.50
CA ASN A 193 -17.69 -0.21 -9.09
C ASN A 193 -17.20 1.24 -9.08
N LEU A 194 -17.73 2.06 -9.98
CA LEU A 194 -17.62 3.52 -9.86
C LEU A 194 -18.83 4.01 -9.04
N MET A 195 -18.57 4.64 -7.92
CA MET A 195 -19.52 5.22 -6.98
C MET A 195 -19.56 6.74 -7.23
N LEU A 196 -20.59 7.19 -7.96
CA LEU A 196 -20.76 8.58 -8.35
C LEU A 196 -21.68 9.26 -7.38
N LYS A 197 -21.14 10.12 -6.51
CA LYS A 197 -21.89 10.91 -5.53
C LYS A 197 -22.34 12.23 -6.16
N LEU A 198 -23.64 12.47 -6.18
CA LEU A 198 -24.22 13.68 -6.77
C LEU A 198 -24.17 14.85 -5.78
N ASN A 199 -23.50 15.94 -6.17
CA ASN A 199 -23.46 17.17 -5.40
C ASN A 199 -24.31 18.24 -6.10
N ALA A 200 -25.19 18.91 -5.36
CA ALA A 200 -25.98 19.98 -5.89
C ALA A 200 -25.20 21.29 -5.94
N VAL A 201 -25.25 21.94 -7.09
CA VAL A 201 -24.83 23.34 -7.25
C VAL A 201 -26.07 24.21 -7.34
N TYR A 202 -26.02 25.34 -6.69
CA TYR A 202 -27.10 26.35 -6.67
C TYR A 202 -26.62 27.57 -7.48
N PRO A 203 -26.90 27.58 -8.81
CA PRO A 203 -26.52 28.70 -9.64
C PRO A 203 -27.37 29.93 -9.31
N ASP A 204 -26.85 31.10 -9.62
CA ASP A 204 -27.63 32.32 -9.54
C ASP A 204 -28.82 32.24 -10.51
N LEU A 205 -29.98 32.62 -10.03
CA LEU A 205 -31.25 32.60 -10.77
C LEU A 205 -31.69 34.01 -11.06
N ASN A 206 -32.24 34.24 -12.26
CA ASN A 206 -32.90 35.52 -12.57
C ASN A 206 -34.30 35.58 -11.96
N ASP A 207 -34.93 36.79 -11.97
CA ASP A 207 -36.21 37.02 -11.33
C ASP A 207 -37.34 36.12 -11.91
N GLU A 208 -37.34 35.88 -13.21
CA GLU A 208 -38.31 35.01 -13.86
C GLU A 208 -38.18 33.55 -13.37
N GLN A 209 -36.95 33.03 -13.26
CA GLN A 209 -36.69 31.70 -12.73
C GLN A 209 -37.14 31.58 -11.27
N ILE A 210 -36.90 32.61 -10.47
CA ILE A 210 -37.36 32.68 -9.06
C ILE A 210 -38.88 32.64 -9.00
N GLU A 211 -39.57 33.33 -9.91
CA GLU A 211 -41.04 33.28 -9.97
C GLU A 211 -41.58 31.88 -10.28
N TYR A 212 -40.96 31.16 -11.20
CA TYR A 212 -41.34 29.76 -11.48
C TYR A 212 -41.16 28.87 -10.26
N ILE A 213 -40.06 29.04 -9.51
CA ILE A 213 -39.83 28.27 -8.29
C ILE A 213 -40.89 28.59 -7.24
N LYS A 214 -41.27 29.88 -7.07
CA LYS A 214 -42.37 30.30 -6.17
C LYS A 214 -43.72 29.67 -6.58
N LYS A 215 -43.99 29.51 -7.88
CA LYS A 215 -45.18 28.79 -8.34
C LYS A 215 -45.16 27.33 -7.95
N VAL A 216 -44.00 26.65 -8.13
CA VAL A 216 -43.85 25.27 -7.68
C VAL A 216 -44.04 25.13 -6.18
N GLN A 217 -43.51 26.07 -5.39
CA GLN A 217 -43.66 26.11 -3.93
C GLN A 217 -45.14 26.24 -3.52
N LYS A 218 -45.92 27.11 -4.17
CA LYS A 218 -47.38 27.28 -3.92
C LYS A 218 -48.15 25.99 -4.23
N ILE A 219 -47.87 25.34 -5.38
CA ILE A 219 -48.48 24.06 -5.74
C ILE A 219 -48.20 23.01 -4.68
N GLN A 220 -46.95 22.93 -4.20
CA GLN A 220 -46.51 21.95 -3.18
C GLN A 220 -47.22 22.19 -1.83
N ASN A 221 -47.49 23.45 -1.48
CA ASN A 221 -48.17 23.83 -0.23
C ASN A 221 -49.71 23.71 -0.33
N GLY A 222 -50.27 23.51 -1.50
CA GLY A 222 -51.70 23.47 -1.71
C GLY A 222 -52.36 24.85 -1.75
N ASP A 223 -51.60 25.91 -2.06
CA ASP A 223 -52.05 27.31 -2.08
C ASP A 223 -52.62 27.72 -3.45
N ILE A 224 -53.00 26.77 -4.31
CA ILE A 224 -53.62 27.00 -5.63
C ILE A 224 -54.92 26.23 -5.75
#